data_b52024f1bb0d75feabd5f666c60c5da9
#
_entry.id   b52024f1bb0d75feabd5f666c60c5da9
#
_cell.length_a   1.000
_cell.length_b   1.000
_cell.length_c   1.000
_cell.angle_alpha   90.00
_cell.angle_beta   90.00
_cell.angle_gamma   90.00
#
_symmetry.space_group_name_H-M   'P 1'
#
loop_
_entity.id
_entity.type
_entity.pdbx_description
1 polymer ?
#
loop_
_entity_poly.entity_id
_entity_poly.type
_entity_poly.pdbx_seq_one_letter_code
_entity_poly.pdbx_strand_id
1 'polypeptide(L)'
;MKEYIEFLKDKMAISCQTGFEVNPDELTPSLYPHVKDTVRWAVSGGCRAIFSSFGMQKTVTQLEILRVVLKHKGGKGLIVCPKRVVVEFLTQAEQHLHMKVTYVRTMADVMICPTDIMVTNYERVRDGEDGVRIEPSYFTATSLDEASVLRGFGTKTYQEFLPLFADVPYRFVATATPSPNR
;
A
#
# COMPACT_ATOMS: atom_id res chain seq x y z
N MET A 1 15.52 -29.67 -23.63
CA MET A 1 14.51 -28.60 -23.84
C MET A 1 13.40 -28.63 -22.79
N LYS A 2 12.83 -29.77 -22.40
CA LYS A 2 11.84 -29.88 -21.31
C LYS A 2 12.42 -29.44 -19.95
N GLU A 3 13.62 -29.87 -19.56
CA GLU A 3 14.28 -29.47 -18.32
C GLU A 3 14.54 -27.96 -18.19
N TYR A 4 14.85 -27.29 -19.31
CA TYR A 4 15.07 -25.85 -19.31
C TYR A 4 13.75 -25.06 -19.12
N ILE A 5 12.65 -25.58 -19.65
CA ILE A 5 11.32 -25.01 -19.46
C ILE A 5 10.83 -25.24 -18.03
N GLU A 6 11.09 -26.40 -17.41
CA GLU A 6 10.82 -26.65 -16.00
C GLU A 6 11.65 -25.72 -15.10
N PHE A 7 12.94 -25.61 -15.34
CA PHE A 7 13.82 -24.68 -14.63
C PHE A 7 13.36 -23.21 -14.75
N LEU A 8 12.86 -22.79 -15.92
CA LEU A 8 12.28 -21.44 -16.08
C LEU A 8 10.96 -21.29 -15.34
N LYS A 9 10.14 -22.32 -15.28
CA LYS A 9 8.87 -22.31 -14.50
C LYS A 9 9.14 -22.20 -12.99
N ASP A 10 10.13 -22.90 -12.47
CA ASP A 10 10.52 -22.81 -11.06
C ASP A 10 11.14 -21.45 -10.71
N LYS A 11 11.80 -20.80 -11.68
CA LYS A 11 12.31 -19.42 -11.50
C LYS A 11 11.26 -18.32 -11.69
N MET A 12 10.18 -18.60 -12.39
CA MET A 12 9.05 -17.69 -12.43
C MET A 12 8.30 -17.80 -11.10
N ALA A 13 8.69 -16.97 -10.13
CA ALA A 13 7.86 -16.73 -8.96
C ALA A 13 6.53 -16.13 -9.45
N ILE A 14 5.59 -17.01 -9.81
CA ILE A 14 4.23 -16.62 -10.12
C ILE A 14 3.66 -16.11 -8.81
N SER A 15 3.61 -14.79 -8.68
CA SER A 15 2.99 -14.14 -7.55
C SER A 15 1.56 -14.66 -7.43
N CYS A 16 1.26 -15.32 -6.31
CA CYS A 16 -0.09 -15.81 -6.03
C CYS A 16 -1.10 -14.68 -6.21
N GLN A 17 -2.15 -14.92 -6.96
CA GLN A 17 -3.29 -14.01 -7.04
C GLN A 17 -4.21 -14.32 -5.86
N THR A 18 -4.06 -13.55 -4.78
CA THR A 18 -4.86 -13.69 -3.55
C THR A 18 -5.98 -12.66 -3.47
N GLY A 19 -6.05 -11.76 -4.44
CA GLY A 19 -7.04 -10.71 -4.50
C GLY A 19 -8.35 -11.11 -5.18
N PHE A 20 -9.01 -10.15 -5.79
CA PHE A 20 -10.29 -10.34 -6.49
C PHE A 20 -10.38 -9.44 -7.72
N GLU A 21 -11.28 -9.79 -8.63
CA GLU A 21 -11.56 -8.97 -9.82
C GLU A 21 -12.38 -7.74 -9.44
N VAL A 22 -12.04 -6.60 -10.06
CA VAL A 22 -12.71 -5.32 -9.86
C VAL A 22 -13.43 -4.92 -11.13
N ASN A 23 -14.73 -4.64 -11.01
CA ASN A 23 -15.49 -4.09 -12.13
C ASN A 23 -14.99 -2.65 -12.42
N PRO A 24 -14.69 -2.31 -13.70
CA PRO A 24 -14.30 -0.94 -14.07
C PRO A 24 -15.26 0.16 -13.59
N ASP A 25 -16.54 -0.12 -13.52
CA ASP A 25 -17.59 0.82 -13.09
C ASP A 25 -17.55 1.12 -11.57
N GLU A 26 -16.80 0.33 -10.81
CA GLU A 26 -16.60 0.56 -9.36
C GLU A 26 -15.52 1.58 -9.07
N LEU A 27 -14.67 1.86 -10.06
CA LEU A 27 -13.58 2.81 -9.93
C LEU A 27 -14.08 4.25 -10.07
N THR A 28 -13.39 5.15 -9.40
CA THR A 28 -13.70 6.58 -9.49
C THR A 28 -13.65 7.04 -10.96
N PRO A 29 -14.75 7.57 -11.52
CA PRO A 29 -14.86 7.86 -12.96
C PRO A 29 -13.79 8.82 -13.49
N SER A 30 -13.41 9.83 -12.70
CA SER A 30 -12.47 10.90 -13.05
C SER A 30 -11.00 10.44 -13.12
N LEU A 31 -10.68 9.20 -12.71
CA LEU A 31 -9.32 8.69 -12.75
C LEU A 31 -8.84 8.41 -14.17
N TYR A 32 -7.56 8.68 -14.42
CA TYR A 32 -6.94 8.34 -15.70
C TYR A 32 -6.94 6.84 -15.98
N PRO A 33 -7.01 6.43 -17.24
CA PRO A 33 -7.05 5.00 -17.62
C PRO A 33 -5.93 4.17 -17.01
N HIS A 34 -4.68 4.65 -17.04
CA HIS A 34 -3.54 3.93 -16.46
C HIS A 34 -3.64 3.74 -14.93
N VAL A 35 -4.28 4.68 -14.22
CA VAL A 35 -4.55 4.53 -12.79
C VAL A 35 -5.57 3.42 -12.56
N LYS A 36 -6.67 3.42 -13.33
CA LYS A 36 -7.71 2.39 -13.27
C LYS A 36 -7.16 0.99 -13.54
N ASP A 37 -6.33 0.84 -14.57
CA ASP A 37 -5.70 -0.43 -14.92
C ASP A 37 -4.73 -0.90 -13.82
N THR A 38 -3.95 0.02 -13.24
CA THR A 38 -3.05 -0.27 -12.14
C THR A 38 -3.82 -0.72 -10.89
N VAL A 39 -4.92 -0.04 -10.56
CA VAL A 39 -5.78 -0.42 -9.42
C VAL A 39 -6.34 -1.83 -9.60
N ARG A 40 -6.92 -2.13 -10.77
CA ARG A 40 -7.48 -3.44 -11.07
C ARG A 40 -6.42 -4.54 -10.97
N TRP A 41 -5.26 -4.32 -11.58
CA TRP A 41 -4.13 -5.25 -11.50
C TRP A 41 -3.64 -5.46 -10.06
N ALA A 42 -3.50 -4.40 -9.30
CA ALA A 42 -3.03 -4.47 -7.92
C ALA A 42 -4.02 -5.23 -7.02
N VAL A 43 -5.31 -4.89 -7.11
CA VAL A 43 -6.36 -5.52 -6.30
C VAL A 43 -6.52 -7.00 -6.67
N SER A 44 -6.48 -7.36 -7.95
CA SER A 44 -6.56 -8.76 -8.37
C SER A 44 -5.38 -9.60 -7.85
N GLY A 45 -4.23 -8.97 -7.68
CA GLY A 45 -3.06 -9.62 -7.09
C GLY A 45 -3.10 -9.75 -5.59
N GLY A 46 -3.75 -8.84 -4.87
CA GLY A 46 -3.83 -8.81 -3.40
C GLY A 46 -2.56 -8.33 -2.70
N CYS A 47 -1.39 -8.73 -3.19
CA CYS A 47 -0.07 -8.29 -2.71
C CYS A 47 0.78 -7.87 -3.92
N ARG A 48 1.00 -6.56 -4.11
CA ARG A 48 1.71 -6.03 -5.29
C ARG A 48 2.63 -4.85 -4.95
N ALA A 49 3.72 -4.77 -5.72
CA ALA A 49 4.61 -3.62 -5.73
C ALA A 49 4.35 -2.78 -6.99
N ILE A 50 4.07 -1.51 -6.80
CA ILE A 50 3.73 -0.53 -7.83
C ILE A 50 4.97 0.33 -8.11
N PHE A 51 5.63 0.07 -9.22
CA PHE A 51 6.79 0.83 -9.68
C PHE A 51 6.35 1.82 -10.75
N SER A 52 6.19 3.06 -10.35
CA SER A 52 5.62 4.09 -11.22
C SER A 52 6.43 5.39 -11.09
N SER A 53 6.75 5.98 -12.21
CA SER A 53 7.53 7.24 -12.27
C SER A 53 6.87 8.39 -11.52
N PHE A 54 7.61 9.47 -11.30
CA PHE A 54 7.05 10.70 -10.76
C PHE A 54 5.94 11.24 -11.67
N GLY A 55 4.91 11.82 -11.07
CA GLY A 55 3.77 12.39 -11.82
C GLY A 55 2.69 11.37 -12.26
N MET A 56 2.91 10.07 -12.08
CA MET A 56 1.96 9.00 -12.47
C MET A 56 0.86 8.74 -11.44
N GLN A 57 0.54 9.71 -10.60
CA GLN A 57 -0.55 9.66 -9.61
C GLN A 57 -0.48 8.48 -8.63
N LYS A 58 0.71 8.11 -8.14
CA LYS A 58 0.89 7.03 -7.15
C LYS A 58 0.03 7.19 -5.91
N THR A 59 -0.06 8.43 -5.38
CA THR A 59 -0.85 8.75 -4.18
C THR A 59 -2.31 8.41 -4.38
N VAL A 60 -2.91 8.86 -5.47
CA VAL A 60 -4.31 8.56 -5.83
C VAL A 60 -4.51 7.06 -6.09
N THR A 61 -3.56 6.43 -6.78
CA THR A 61 -3.60 4.98 -7.04
C THR A 61 -3.66 4.17 -5.74
N GLN A 62 -2.81 4.48 -4.77
CA GLN A 62 -2.78 3.81 -3.46
C GLN A 62 -4.10 4.02 -2.70
N LEU A 63 -4.62 5.24 -2.69
CA LEU A 63 -5.90 5.57 -2.06
C LEU A 63 -7.05 4.79 -2.68
N GLU A 64 -7.13 4.75 -4.01
CA GLU A 64 -8.18 4.05 -4.73
C GLU A 64 -8.11 2.52 -4.54
N ILE A 65 -6.90 1.94 -4.51
CA ILE A 65 -6.70 0.53 -4.18
C ILE A 65 -7.30 0.21 -2.82
N LEU A 66 -6.95 0.98 -1.78
CA LEU A 66 -7.47 0.76 -0.44
C LEU A 66 -8.98 0.96 -0.39
N ARG A 67 -9.53 2.00 -1.04
CA ARG A 67 -10.97 2.24 -1.12
C ARG A 67 -11.71 1.04 -1.70
N VAL A 68 -11.22 0.49 -2.81
CA VAL A 68 -11.83 -0.68 -3.48
C VAL A 68 -11.73 -1.93 -2.61
N VAL A 69 -10.57 -2.19 -2.01
CA VAL A 69 -10.41 -3.35 -1.11
C VAL A 69 -11.36 -3.25 0.07
N LEU A 70 -11.46 -2.10 0.72
CA LEU A 70 -12.33 -1.92 1.89
C LEU A 70 -13.82 -1.99 1.53
N LYS A 71 -14.20 -1.52 0.35
CA LYS A 71 -15.58 -1.67 -0.15
C LYS A 71 -16.01 -3.14 -0.24
N HIS A 72 -15.11 -4.04 -0.62
CA HIS A 72 -15.38 -5.47 -0.79
C HIS A 72 -15.14 -6.31 0.46
N LYS A 73 -14.16 -5.94 1.28
CA LYS A 73 -13.71 -6.76 2.42
C LYS A 73 -14.05 -6.16 3.78
N GLY A 74 -14.45 -4.90 3.80
CA GLY A 74 -14.66 -4.18 5.06
C GLY A 74 -13.37 -3.90 5.81
N GLY A 75 -13.50 -3.48 7.07
CA GLY A 75 -12.39 -3.20 7.96
C GLY A 75 -11.78 -1.81 7.74
N LYS A 76 -10.49 -1.66 8.03
CA LYS A 76 -9.74 -0.40 7.96
C LYS A 76 -8.52 -0.53 7.06
N GLY A 77 -8.12 0.58 6.47
CA GLY A 77 -6.92 0.69 5.62
C GLY A 77 -5.89 1.64 6.20
N LEU A 78 -4.61 1.31 6.02
CA LEU A 78 -3.49 2.13 6.47
C LEU A 78 -2.52 2.43 5.33
N ILE A 79 -2.23 3.72 5.15
CA ILE A 79 -1.12 4.18 4.31
C ILE A 79 0.03 4.58 5.23
N VAL A 80 1.20 4.03 4.98
CA VAL A 80 2.44 4.41 5.67
C VAL A 80 3.33 5.15 4.68
N CYS A 81 3.66 6.40 4.98
CA CYS A 81 4.41 7.27 4.09
C CYS A 81 5.44 8.11 4.85
N PRO A 82 6.42 8.73 4.17
CA PRO A 82 7.26 9.72 4.80
C PRO A 82 6.44 10.88 5.37
N LYS A 83 6.79 11.36 6.57
CA LYS A 83 6.04 12.41 7.29
C LYS A 83 5.72 13.65 6.43
N ARG A 84 6.62 14.03 5.54
CA ARG A 84 6.47 15.16 4.62
C ARG A 84 5.36 14.99 3.57
N VAL A 85 4.96 13.74 3.29
CA VAL A 85 3.99 13.39 2.23
C VAL A 85 2.57 13.22 2.79
N VAL A 86 2.41 13.18 4.11
CA VAL A 86 1.10 13.00 4.77
C VAL A 86 0.06 13.98 4.24
N VAL A 87 0.39 15.28 4.19
CA VAL A 87 -0.54 16.32 3.73
C VAL A 87 -0.99 16.09 2.28
N GLU A 88 -0.11 15.56 1.44
CA GLU A 88 -0.42 15.24 0.05
C GLU A 88 -1.51 14.15 -0.03
N PHE A 89 -1.41 13.08 0.77
CA PHE A 89 -2.43 12.04 0.84
C PHE A 89 -3.79 12.59 1.26
N LEU A 90 -3.82 13.46 2.29
CA LEU A 90 -5.07 14.08 2.76
C LEU A 90 -5.71 14.94 1.67
N THR A 91 -4.92 15.78 1.02
CA THR A 91 -5.38 16.70 -0.03
C THR A 91 -5.86 15.94 -1.27
N GLN A 92 -5.09 14.96 -1.74
CA GLN A 92 -5.43 14.20 -2.95
C GLN A 92 -6.63 13.27 -2.75
N ALA A 93 -6.84 12.73 -1.54
CA ALA A 93 -8.02 11.97 -1.21
C ALA A 93 -9.30 12.81 -1.39
N GLU A 94 -9.29 14.06 -0.91
CA GLU A 94 -10.43 14.95 -1.04
C GLU A 94 -10.63 15.44 -2.48
N GLN A 95 -9.56 15.86 -3.14
CA GLN A 95 -9.64 16.46 -4.49
C GLN A 95 -10.03 15.47 -5.58
N HIS A 96 -9.50 14.25 -5.55
CA HIS A 96 -9.66 13.27 -6.63
C HIS A 96 -10.68 12.18 -6.33
N LEU A 97 -10.85 11.82 -5.06
CA LEU A 97 -11.70 10.71 -4.66
C LEU A 97 -12.91 11.14 -3.80
N HIS A 98 -13.00 12.43 -3.47
CA HIS A 98 -14.06 13.00 -2.62
C HIS A 98 -14.24 12.24 -1.30
N MET A 99 -13.14 11.76 -0.72
CA MET A 99 -13.12 10.99 0.51
C MET A 99 -12.24 11.64 1.56
N LYS A 100 -12.60 11.43 2.83
CA LYS A 100 -11.81 11.86 3.97
C LYS A 100 -10.85 10.76 4.41
N VAL A 101 -9.63 11.16 4.68
CA VAL A 101 -8.58 10.33 5.23
C VAL A 101 -8.02 11.02 6.48
N THR A 102 -7.70 10.28 7.50
CA THR A 102 -7.24 10.85 8.78
C THR A 102 -5.78 10.47 9.06
N TYR A 103 -4.98 11.46 9.47
CA TYR A 103 -3.65 11.18 9.99
C TYR A 103 -3.74 10.69 11.44
N VAL A 104 -3.16 9.53 11.72
CA VAL A 104 -3.13 8.89 13.04
C VAL A 104 -1.69 8.76 13.53
N ARG A 105 -1.50 8.92 14.83
CA ARG A 105 -0.19 8.88 15.49
C ARG A 105 -0.03 7.69 16.43
N THR A 106 -1.12 7.27 17.02
CA THR A 106 -1.17 6.23 18.04
C THR A 106 -2.22 5.19 17.72
N MET A 107 -2.15 4.04 18.37
CA MET A 107 -3.19 3.03 18.26
C MET A 107 -4.52 3.51 18.85
N ALA A 108 -4.49 4.38 19.85
CA ALA A 108 -5.69 5.01 20.39
C ALA A 108 -6.41 5.87 19.33
N ASP A 109 -5.66 6.66 18.52
CA ASP A 109 -6.24 7.42 17.43
C ASP A 109 -6.91 6.49 16.40
N VAL A 110 -6.28 5.35 16.08
CA VAL A 110 -6.83 4.35 15.15
C VAL A 110 -8.17 3.83 15.64
N MET A 111 -8.29 3.50 16.92
CA MET A 111 -9.49 2.90 17.50
C MET A 111 -10.70 3.83 17.47
N ILE A 112 -10.48 5.14 17.61
CA ILE A 112 -11.56 6.14 17.61
C ILE A 112 -11.76 6.82 16.26
N CYS A 113 -10.92 6.50 15.26
CA CYS A 113 -10.94 7.16 13.96
C CYS A 113 -12.25 6.88 13.20
N PRO A 114 -12.97 7.92 12.77
CA PRO A 114 -14.24 7.75 12.05
C PRO A 114 -14.05 7.36 10.57
N THR A 115 -12.85 7.56 9.99
CA THR A 115 -12.58 7.25 8.59
C THR A 115 -12.11 5.81 8.41
N ASP A 116 -12.37 5.26 7.22
CA ASP A 116 -11.96 3.89 6.90
C ASP A 116 -10.51 3.80 6.46
N ILE A 117 -9.97 4.86 5.86
CA ILE A 117 -8.57 4.95 5.46
C ILE A 117 -7.83 5.95 6.35
N MET A 118 -6.70 5.51 6.86
CA MET A 118 -5.82 6.29 7.72
C MET A 118 -4.45 6.42 7.10
N VAL A 119 -3.76 7.51 7.43
CA VAL A 119 -2.37 7.74 7.02
C VAL A 119 -1.51 7.85 8.27
N THR A 120 -0.32 7.30 8.23
CA THR A 120 0.69 7.47 9.27
C THR A 120 2.10 7.53 8.67
N ASN A 121 3.09 7.78 9.48
CA ASN A 121 4.49 7.78 9.05
C ASN A 121 5.24 6.55 9.57
N TYR A 122 6.38 6.24 8.94
CA TYR A 122 7.18 5.04 9.21
C TYR A 122 7.58 4.90 10.68
N GLU A 123 7.93 6.00 11.34
CA GLU A 123 8.38 6.01 12.72
C GLU A 123 7.27 5.53 13.68
N ARG A 124 6.00 5.86 13.39
CA ARG A 124 4.86 5.46 14.23
C ARG A 124 4.56 3.96 14.16
N VAL A 125 4.88 3.32 13.05
CA VAL A 125 4.74 1.87 12.87
C VAL A 125 5.96 1.13 13.40
N ARG A 126 7.17 1.71 13.26
CA ARG A 126 8.41 1.08 13.69
C ARG A 126 8.62 1.22 15.20
N ASP A 127 8.61 2.44 15.68
CA ASP A 127 9.03 2.79 17.04
C ASP A 127 7.82 3.09 17.96
N GLY A 128 6.74 3.61 17.37
CA GLY A 128 5.56 4.06 18.12
C GLY A 128 5.73 5.41 18.80
N GLU A 129 4.84 5.72 19.72
CA GLU A 129 4.91 6.83 20.66
C GLU A 129 4.89 6.22 22.07
N ASP A 130 5.86 6.58 22.90
CA ASP A 130 6.03 5.98 24.24
C ASP A 130 6.09 4.44 24.24
N GLY A 131 6.68 3.86 23.19
CA GLY A 131 6.81 2.41 23.02
C GLY A 131 5.55 1.70 22.52
N VAL A 132 4.46 2.42 22.26
CA VAL A 132 3.22 1.87 21.69
C VAL A 132 3.14 2.23 20.20
N ARG A 133 3.36 1.25 19.35
CA ARG A 133 3.32 1.41 17.88
C ARG A 133 1.92 1.17 17.32
N ILE A 134 1.70 1.68 16.10
CA ILE A 134 0.52 1.31 15.31
C ILE A 134 0.76 -0.09 14.78
N GLU A 135 -0.16 -1.02 15.05
CA GLU A 135 -0.06 -2.42 14.65
C GLU A 135 -0.68 -2.65 13.26
N PRO A 136 0.13 -2.98 12.22
CA PRO A 136 -0.39 -3.18 10.87
C PRO A 136 -1.39 -4.33 10.74
N SER A 137 -1.27 -5.37 11.57
CA SER A 137 -2.17 -6.54 11.58
C SER A 137 -3.63 -6.19 11.93
N TYR A 138 -3.88 -5.01 12.49
CA TYR A 138 -5.23 -4.51 12.73
C TYR A 138 -5.97 -4.16 11.42
N PHE A 139 -5.24 -3.89 10.35
CA PHE A 139 -5.78 -3.39 9.10
C PHE A 139 -6.04 -4.50 8.07
N THR A 140 -7.15 -4.38 7.33
CA THR A 140 -7.48 -5.27 6.21
C THR A 140 -6.55 -5.04 5.02
N ALA A 141 -6.16 -3.78 4.79
CA ALA A 141 -5.29 -3.41 3.68
C ALA A 141 -4.26 -2.36 4.11
N THR A 142 -3.04 -2.50 3.63
CA THR A 142 -1.97 -1.52 3.86
C THR A 142 -1.26 -1.14 2.57
N SER A 143 -0.78 0.10 2.48
CA SER A 143 0.09 0.55 1.40
C SER A 143 1.28 1.32 1.95
N LEU A 144 2.49 0.94 1.52
CA LEU A 144 3.74 1.61 1.87
C LEU A 144 4.16 2.54 0.72
N ASP A 145 4.15 3.84 0.97
CA ASP A 145 4.61 4.83 -0.01
C ASP A 145 6.09 5.13 0.17
N GLU A 146 6.79 5.34 -0.94
CA GLU A 146 8.23 5.55 -1.01
C GLU A 146 9.02 4.44 -0.27
N ALA A 147 8.70 3.19 -0.57
CA ALA A 147 9.33 2.01 0.02
C ALA A 147 10.85 1.91 -0.25
N SER A 148 11.42 2.86 -0.98
CA SER A 148 12.86 3.07 -1.07
C SER A 148 13.52 3.27 0.30
N VAL A 149 12.79 3.69 1.31
CA VAL A 149 13.24 3.73 2.72
C VAL A 149 13.64 2.33 3.22
N LEU A 150 13.08 1.28 2.63
CA LEU A 150 13.34 -0.13 3.01
C LEU A 150 14.46 -0.78 2.18
N ARG A 151 15.21 -0.03 1.38
CA ARG A 151 16.21 -0.56 0.41
C ARG A 151 17.39 -1.31 0.99
N GLY A 152 17.61 -1.27 2.25
CA GLY A 152 18.73 -1.99 2.85
C GLY A 152 18.39 -3.46 3.06
N PHE A 153 18.52 -4.32 2.04
CA PHE A 153 18.51 -5.77 2.23
C PHE A 153 19.54 -6.11 3.31
N GLY A 154 19.06 -6.62 4.46
CA GLY A 154 19.94 -6.91 5.60
C GLY A 154 20.12 -5.76 6.60
N THR A 155 19.55 -4.57 6.36
CA THR A 155 19.51 -3.56 7.42
C THR A 155 18.52 -3.96 8.51
N LYS A 156 18.80 -3.54 9.74
CA LYS A 156 17.92 -3.74 10.89
C LYS A 156 16.48 -3.26 10.59
N THR A 157 16.35 -2.12 9.93
CA THR A 157 15.06 -1.56 9.53
C THR A 157 14.27 -2.49 8.61
N TYR A 158 14.93 -3.10 7.61
CA TYR A 158 14.27 -4.05 6.71
C TYR A 158 13.81 -5.31 7.43
N GLN A 159 14.70 -5.89 8.26
CA GLN A 159 14.44 -7.14 8.98
C GLN A 159 13.36 -7.01 10.05
N GLU A 160 13.27 -5.86 10.71
CA GLU A 160 12.29 -5.62 11.78
C GLU A 160 10.96 -5.06 11.27
N PHE A 161 10.97 -4.29 10.17
CA PHE A 161 9.77 -3.59 9.69
C PHE A 161 8.87 -4.45 8.81
N LEU A 162 9.42 -5.20 7.85
CA LEU A 162 8.60 -6.00 6.94
C LEU A 162 7.76 -7.09 7.61
N PRO A 163 8.28 -7.81 8.64
CA PRO A 163 7.48 -8.81 9.34
C PRO A 163 6.21 -8.25 9.98
N LEU A 164 6.18 -6.96 10.34
CA LEU A 164 5.01 -6.32 10.92
C LEU A 164 3.77 -6.37 10.00
N PHE A 165 3.99 -6.48 8.70
CA PHE A 165 2.93 -6.53 7.69
C PHE A 165 2.61 -7.96 7.22
N ALA A 166 3.26 -8.99 7.78
CA ALA A 166 3.11 -10.37 7.30
C ALA A 166 1.65 -10.85 7.35
N ASP A 167 0.92 -10.48 8.37
CA ASP A 167 -0.46 -10.92 8.62
C ASP A 167 -1.53 -10.01 8.00
N VAL A 168 -1.12 -8.93 7.32
CA VAL A 168 -2.08 -8.06 6.61
C VAL A 168 -2.54 -8.74 5.32
N PRO A 169 -3.84 -8.95 5.10
CA PRO A 169 -4.34 -9.68 3.92
C PRO A 169 -4.00 -9.02 2.59
N TYR A 170 -4.15 -7.69 2.50
CA TYR A 170 -3.92 -6.91 1.28
C TYR A 170 -2.76 -5.94 1.50
N ARG A 171 -1.64 -6.17 0.79
CA ARG A 171 -0.39 -5.43 1.01
C ARG A 171 0.13 -4.84 -0.29
N PHE A 172 0.31 -3.54 -0.28
CA PHE A 172 0.80 -2.82 -1.44
C PHE A 172 2.04 -2.00 -1.08
N VAL A 173 2.89 -1.83 -2.05
CA VAL A 173 4.10 -1.01 -1.93
C VAL A 173 4.18 -0.12 -3.15
N ALA A 174 4.49 1.15 -2.99
CA ALA A 174 4.66 2.08 -4.09
C ALA A 174 6.01 2.80 -4.00
N THR A 175 6.70 2.92 -5.12
CA THR A 175 7.92 3.73 -5.22
C THR A 175 8.18 4.17 -6.67
N ALA A 176 8.80 5.34 -6.82
CA ALA A 176 9.30 5.79 -8.11
C ALA A 176 10.72 5.25 -8.42
N THR A 177 11.42 4.80 -7.40
CA THR A 177 12.84 4.43 -7.48
C THR A 177 13.06 3.02 -6.92
N PRO A 178 12.64 1.94 -7.62
CA PRO A 178 12.74 0.56 -7.13
C PRO A 178 14.19 0.06 -7.03
N SER A 179 15.09 0.59 -7.86
CA SER A 179 16.51 0.22 -7.86
C SER A 179 17.37 1.34 -7.31
N PRO A 180 18.46 1.03 -6.59
CA PRO A 180 19.44 2.04 -6.24
C PRO A 180 20.06 2.61 -7.53
N ASN A 181 20.25 3.92 -7.57
CA ASN A 181 21.03 4.55 -8.63
C ASN A 181 22.44 3.94 -8.58
N ARG A 182 22.88 3.35 -9.66
CA ARG A 182 24.27 2.89 -9.86
C ARG A 182 25.11 4.07 -10.29
#